data_13d12c8656d7c7edb075e9ba6bfe5dbc
#
_entry.id   13d12c8656d7c7edb075e9ba6bfe5dbc
#
_cell.length_a   1.000
_cell.length_b   1.000
_cell.length_c   1.000
_cell.angle_alpha   90.00
_cell.angle_beta   90.00
_cell.angle_gamma   90.00
#
_symmetry.space_group_name_H-M   'P 1'
#
loop_
_entity.id
_entity.type
_entity.pdbx_description
1 polymer ?
#
loop_
_entity_poly.entity_id
_entity_poly.type
_entity_poly.pdbx_seq_one_letter_code
_entity_poly.pdbx_strand_id
1 'polypeptide(L)'
;VDYTRHDQELTAEQWCDVFTQARALGAVQLGLSGGEPLLRKDLETLVAHAHGLGFYVNLVTSGVGLTDARLGALRAAGLDHIQLSFQDSTRELNDFLSSTRTFDLKRRVADLIKAHGYPMVMNCVMHRHNLPHIGAIIDMALEIGAEYLELANTQYYGWAWENRLALMPTLEQLRDAEAVVNDYRTRIGSR
;
A
#
# COMPACT_ATOMS: atom_id res chain seq x y z
N VAL A 1 -20.49 1.34 4.38
CA VAL A 1 -19.80 2.61 4.62
C VAL A 1 -20.16 3.52 3.47
N ASP A 2 -20.70 4.69 3.75
CA ASP A 2 -21.04 5.68 2.74
C ASP A 2 -19.77 6.50 2.44
N TYR A 3 -19.07 6.17 1.37
CA TYR A 3 -17.83 6.83 0.95
C TYR A 3 -18.02 8.25 0.38
N THR A 4 -19.26 8.76 0.36
CA THR A 4 -19.58 10.09 -0.20
C THR A 4 -19.63 11.19 0.86
N ARG A 5 -19.48 10.86 2.15
CA ARG A 5 -19.57 11.84 3.25
C ARG A 5 -18.20 12.40 3.64
N HIS A 6 -17.66 13.25 2.80
CA HIS A 6 -16.42 14.01 3.12
C HIS A 6 -16.62 15.10 4.19
N ASP A 7 -17.86 15.48 4.47
CA ASP A 7 -18.24 16.47 5.47
C ASP A 7 -18.09 16.01 6.93
N GLN A 8 -17.84 14.72 7.13
CA GLN A 8 -17.63 14.10 8.45
C GLN A 8 -16.17 13.73 8.73
N GLU A 9 -15.25 14.02 7.82
CA GLU A 9 -13.83 13.78 8.08
C GLU A 9 -13.27 14.76 9.11
N LEU A 10 -12.38 14.26 9.97
CA LEU A 10 -11.66 15.11 10.92
C LEU A 10 -10.79 16.14 10.18
N THR A 11 -10.73 17.34 10.73
CA THR A 11 -9.82 18.39 10.25
C THR A 11 -8.36 18.01 10.54
N ALA A 12 -7.40 18.70 9.90
CA ALA A 12 -5.98 18.49 10.19
C ALA A 12 -5.67 18.71 11.68
N GLU A 13 -6.25 19.74 12.30
CA GLU A 13 -6.07 20.04 13.71
C GLU A 13 -6.57 18.90 14.61
N GLN A 14 -7.76 18.38 14.32
CA GLN A 14 -8.31 17.23 15.05
C GLN A 14 -7.45 15.97 14.90
N TRP A 15 -6.93 15.69 13.67
CA TRP A 15 -6.00 14.59 13.47
C TRP A 15 -4.68 14.77 14.21
N CYS A 16 -4.14 15.99 14.22
CA CYS A 16 -2.93 16.31 15.01
C CYS A 16 -3.13 16.05 16.51
N ASP A 17 -4.31 16.39 17.04
CA ASP A 17 -4.65 16.08 18.43
C ASP A 17 -4.75 14.55 18.66
N VAL A 18 -5.40 13.80 17.76
CA VAL A 18 -5.43 12.33 17.81
C VAL A 18 -4.01 11.74 17.81
N PHE A 19 -3.11 12.22 16.96
CA PHE A 19 -1.73 11.73 16.93
C PHE A 19 -0.98 12.05 18.23
N THR A 20 -1.20 13.22 18.80
CA THR A 20 -0.61 13.61 20.08
C THR A 20 -1.08 12.68 21.21
N GLN A 21 -2.38 12.38 21.27
CA GLN A 21 -2.93 11.43 22.23
C GLN A 21 -2.40 10.02 22.03
N ALA A 22 -2.35 9.53 20.78
CA ALA A 22 -1.80 8.21 20.46
C ALA A 22 -0.33 8.10 20.87
N ARG A 23 0.46 9.15 20.62
CA ARG A 23 1.86 9.21 21.06
C ARG A 23 2.02 9.14 22.57
N ALA A 24 1.17 9.87 23.31
CA ALA A 24 1.15 9.86 24.77
C ALA A 24 0.80 8.46 25.34
N LEU A 25 0.03 7.67 24.59
CA LEU A 25 -0.29 6.26 24.91
C LEU A 25 0.82 5.26 24.49
N GLY A 26 1.92 5.74 23.91
CA GLY A 26 3.07 4.93 23.55
C GLY A 26 3.11 4.44 22.11
N ALA A 27 2.23 4.89 21.23
CA ALA A 27 2.30 4.56 19.81
C ALA A 27 3.58 5.16 19.19
N VAL A 28 4.31 4.35 18.40
CA VAL A 28 5.59 4.75 17.78
C VAL A 28 5.57 4.68 16.26
N GLN A 29 4.55 4.08 15.68
CA GLN A 29 4.37 3.95 14.24
C GLN A 29 2.99 4.45 13.84
N LEU A 30 2.92 5.17 12.72
CA LEU A 30 1.69 5.69 12.15
C LEU A 30 1.57 5.29 10.69
N GLY A 31 0.51 4.56 10.35
CA GLY A 31 0.14 4.25 8.97
C GLY A 31 -0.95 5.21 8.49
N LEU A 32 -0.64 6.04 7.51
CA LEU A 32 -1.60 6.89 6.83
C LEU A 32 -2.23 6.11 5.68
N SER A 33 -3.47 5.72 5.86
CA SER A 33 -4.26 4.90 4.94
C SER A 33 -5.69 5.44 4.85
N GLY A 34 -6.59 4.69 4.25
CA GLY A 34 -8.01 5.06 4.19
C GLY A 34 -8.61 4.70 2.85
N GLY A 35 -9.33 5.61 2.17
CA GLY A 35 -9.61 5.52 0.76
C GLY A 35 -8.30 5.74 -0.03
N GLU A 36 -8.00 6.98 -0.34
CA GLU A 36 -6.68 7.36 -0.90
C GLU A 36 -6.16 8.59 -0.13
N PRO A 37 -5.09 8.43 0.68
CA PRO A 37 -4.57 9.53 1.51
C PRO A 37 -4.10 10.73 0.68
N LEU A 38 -3.64 10.49 -0.55
CA LEU A 38 -3.17 11.55 -1.45
C LEU A 38 -4.29 12.52 -1.89
N LEU A 39 -5.56 12.19 -1.65
CA LEU A 39 -6.68 13.11 -1.89
C LEU A 39 -6.75 14.22 -0.86
N ARG A 40 -6.15 14.03 0.34
CA ARG A 40 -6.08 15.08 1.36
C ARG A 40 -5.06 16.14 0.95
N LYS A 41 -5.49 17.41 1.02
CA LYS A 41 -4.65 18.56 0.69
C LYS A 41 -3.69 18.95 1.83
N ASP A 42 -3.97 18.47 3.03
CA ASP A 42 -3.25 18.73 4.28
C ASP A 42 -2.37 17.54 4.73
N LEU A 43 -2.17 16.55 3.85
CA LEU A 43 -1.41 15.33 4.15
C LEU A 43 0.01 15.64 4.66
N GLU A 44 0.70 16.57 4.00
CA GLU A 44 2.06 16.98 4.36
C GLU A 44 2.10 17.62 5.75
N THR A 45 1.06 18.37 6.15
CA THR A 45 0.92 18.92 7.49
C THR A 45 0.76 17.81 8.54
N LEU A 46 -0.04 16.80 8.24
CA LEU A 46 -0.23 15.63 9.12
C LEU A 46 1.07 14.83 9.28
N VAL A 47 1.79 14.61 8.19
CA VAL A 47 3.10 13.93 8.21
C VAL A 47 4.09 14.71 9.07
N ALA A 48 4.21 16.04 8.86
CA ALA A 48 5.14 16.88 9.62
C ALA A 48 4.83 16.87 11.13
N HIS A 49 3.56 16.93 11.50
CA HIS A 49 3.15 16.84 12.90
C HIS A 49 3.50 15.48 13.52
N ALA A 50 3.16 14.39 12.83
CA ALA A 50 3.46 13.03 13.29
C ALA A 50 4.97 12.80 13.44
N HIS A 51 5.76 13.23 12.44
CA HIS A 51 7.22 13.16 12.49
C HIS A 51 7.78 13.97 13.68
N GLY A 52 7.27 15.19 13.90
CA GLY A 52 7.65 16.04 15.04
C GLY A 52 7.35 15.42 16.41
N LEU A 53 6.36 14.53 16.50
CA LEU A 53 6.05 13.73 17.68
C LEU A 53 6.94 12.48 17.82
N GLY A 54 7.79 12.17 16.83
CA GLY A 54 8.67 11.00 16.82
C GLY A 54 7.99 9.70 16.39
N PHE A 55 6.95 9.79 15.56
CA PHE A 55 6.43 8.60 14.87
C PHE A 55 7.33 8.20 13.70
N TYR A 56 7.42 6.90 13.44
CA TYR A 56 7.76 6.37 12.14
C TYR A 56 6.51 6.40 11.27
N VAL A 57 6.53 7.20 10.20
CA VAL A 57 5.34 7.50 9.39
C VAL A 57 5.38 6.73 8.06
N ASN A 58 4.38 5.88 7.84
CA ASN A 58 4.18 5.11 6.61
C ASN A 58 2.97 5.63 5.84
N LEU A 59 3.13 5.84 4.53
CA LEU A 59 2.05 6.17 3.60
C LEU A 59 1.63 4.91 2.82
N VAL A 60 0.37 4.51 2.97
CA VAL A 60 -0.24 3.40 2.21
C VAL A 60 -1.10 3.99 1.10
N THR A 61 -0.72 3.78 -0.16
CA THR A 61 -1.34 4.47 -1.29
C THR A 61 -1.43 3.61 -2.54
N SER A 62 -2.39 3.93 -3.41
CA SER A 62 -2.42 3.43 -4.79
C SER A 62 -1.38 4.10 -5.69
N GLY A 63 -0.77 5.20 -5.25
CA GLY A 63 0.16 6.01 -6.03
C GLY A 63 -0.49 6.99 -6.99
N VAL A 64 -1.82 6.96 -7.14
CA VAL A 64 -2.54 7.90 -8.01
C VAL A 64 -2.47 9.30 -7.40
N GLY A 65 -1.89 10.25 -8.15
CA GLY A 65 -1.68 11.62 -7.70
C GLY A 65 -0.33 11.86 -6.99
N LEU A 66 0.52 10.83 -6.86
CA LEU A 66 1.87 10.98 -6.33
C LEU A 66 2.80 11.49 -7.43
N THR A 67 3.15 12.76 -7.36
CA THR A 67 4.07 13.44 -8.30
C THR A 67 5.45 13.60 -7.69
N ASP A 68 6.45 13.88 -8.52
CA ASP A 68 7.81 14.21 -8.08
C ASP A 68 7.83 15.34 -7.03
N ALA A 69 7.12 16.44 -7.30
CA ALA A 69 7.01 17.56 -6.36
C ALA A 69 6.38 17.15 -5.03
N ARG A 70 5.35 16.29 -5.06
CA ARG A 70 4.67 15.82 -3.84
C ARG A 70 5.53 14.85 -3.03
N LEU A 71 6.30 13.99 -3.70
CA LEU A 71 7.29 13.15 -3.03
C LEU A 71 8.35 13.99 -2.30
N GLY A 72 8.85 15.05 -2.95
CA GLY A 72 9.76 16.00 -2.30
C GLY A 72 9.15 16.70 -1.09
N ALA A 73 7.90 17.14 -1.18
CA ALA A 73 7.19 17.78 -0.09
C ALA A 73 6.96 16.83 1.11
N LEU A 74 6.53 15.59 0.83
CA LEU A 74 6.36 14.56 1.85
C LEU A 74 7.70 14.19 2.51
N ARG A 75 8.80 14.16 1.73
CA ARG A 75 10.14 13.94 2.26
C ARG A 75 10.56 15.05 3.21
N ALA A 76 10.35 16.30 2.81
CA ALA A 76 10.62 17.46 3.65
C ALA A 76 9.77 17.49 4.92
N ALA A 77 8.55 16.95 4.86
CA ALA A 77 7.66 16.79 6.01
C ALA A 77 8.08 15.65 6.96
N GLY A 78 8.99 14.77 6.55
CA GLY A 78 9.50 13.67 7.38
C GLY A 78 8.76 12.36 7.18
N LEU A 79 8.19 12.09 5.99
CA LEU A 79 7.66 10.77 5.66
C LEU A 79 8.81 9.77 5.58
N ASP A 80 8.69 8.64 6.29
CA ASP A 80 9.75 7.64 6.39
C ASP A 80 9.65 6.56 5.31
N HIS A 81 8.43 6.16 4.92
CA HIS A 81 8.21 4.94 4.18
C HIS A 81 6.95 5.03 3.31
N ILE A 82 6.96 4.33 2.15
CA ILE A 82 5.80 4.27 1.26
C ILE A 82 5.46 2.81 0.95
N GLN A 83 4.20 2.46 1.16
CA GLN A 83 3.61 1.20 0.72
C GLN A 83 2.77 1.46 -0.52
N LEU A 84 3.23 0.93 -1.66
CA LEU A 84 2.56 1.07 -2.95
C LEU A 84 1.76 -0.19 -3.29
N SER A 85 0.45 0.00 -3.51
CA SER A 85 -0.47 -1.11 -3.75
C SER A 85 -0.60 -1.45 -5.23
N PHE A 86 -0.35 -2.72 -5.58
CA PHE A 86 -0.70 -3.32 -6.87
C PHE A 86 -1.77 -4.39 -6.67
N GLN A 87 -2.51 -4.71 -7.75
CA GLN A 87 -3.51 -5.77 -7.71
C GLN A 87 -3.03 -7.04 -8.43
N ASP A 88 -2.10 -6.90 -9.38
CA ASP A 88 -1.51 -8.00 -10.13
C ASP A 88 -0.23 -7.53 -10.83
N SER A 89 0.56 -8.48 -11.34
CA SER A 89 1.75 -8.23 -12.15
C SER A 89 1.45 -7.93 -13.62
N THR A 90 0.24 -8.19 -14.09
CA THR A 90 -0.20 -7.88 -15.45
C THR A 90 -1.06 -6.61 -15.47
N ARG A 91 -0.92 -5.82 -16.54
CA ARG A 91 -1.74 -4.61 -16.72
C ARG A 91 -3.22 -4.94 -16.74
N GLU A 92 -3.58 -5.96 -17.50
CA GLU A 92 -4.96 -6.36 -17.77
C GLU A 92 -5.69 -6.69 -16.47
N LEU A 93 -5.09 -7.55 -15.64
CA LEU A 93 -5.72 -7.96 -14.40
C LEU A 93 -5.63 -6.88 -13.31
N ASN A 94 -4.49 -6.17 -13.22
CA ASN A 94 -4.37 -5.05 -12.28
C ASN A 94 -5.44 -3.97 -12.55
N ASP A 95 -5.61 -3.57 -13.81
CA ASP A 95 -6.55 -2.52 -14.18
C ASP A 95 -8.00 -2.99 -14.07
N PHE A 96 -8.27 -4.25 -14.38
CA PHE A 96 -9.58 -4.86 -14.17
C PHE A 96 -9.98 -4.87 -12.68
N LEU A 97 -9.10 -5.38 -11.81
CA LEU A 97 -9.37 -5.51 -10.37
C LEU A 97 -9.49 -4.15 -9.67
N SER A 98 -8.69 -3.17 -10.07
CA SER A 98 -8.75 -1.81 -9.51
C SER A 98 -9.84 -0.95 -10.14
N SER A 99 -10.51 -1.43 -11.21
CA SER A 99 -11.45 -0.66 -12.03
C SER A 99 -10.87 0.66 -12.55
N THR A 100 -9.55 0.71 -12.74
CA THR A 100 -8.82 1.90 -13.19
C THR A 100 -7.69 1.50 -14.15
N ARG A 101 -7.29 2.39 -15.07
CA ARG A 101 -6.15 2.16 -15.97
C ARG A 101 -4.90 2.81 -15.42
N THR A 102 -4.36 2.25 -14.34
CA THR A 102 -3.27 2.85 -13.55
C THR A 102 -2.01 2.02 -13.46
N PHE A 103 -1.94 0.83 -14.06
CA PHE A 103 -0.76 -0.04 -13.96
C PHE A 103 0.54 0.65 -14.35
N ASP A 104 0.61 1.25 -15.54
CA ASP A 104 1.82 1.95 -16.01
C ASP A 104 2.15 3.18 -15.18
N LEU A 105 1.13 3.87 -14.68
CA LEU A 105 1.32 4.99 -13.76
C LEU A 105 1.99 4.50 -12.46
N LYS A 106 1.51 3.43 -11.87
CA LYS A 106 2.08 2.85 -10.65
C LYS A 106 3.52 2.39 -10.84
N ARG A 107 3.85 1.82 -12.00
CA ARG A 107 5.24 1.46 -12.34
C ARG A 107 6.15 2.69 -12.33
N ARG A 108 5.76 3.77 -13.02
CA ARG A 108 6.49 5.05 -13.00
C ARG A 108 6.57 5.68 -11.61
N VAL A 109 5.51 5.56 -10.81
CA VAL A 109 5.50 6.04 -9.42
C VAL A 109 6.48 5.25 -8.55
N ALA A 110 6.60 3.93 -8.76
CA ALA A 110 7.62 3.12 -8.08
C ALA A 110 9.04 3.65 -8.38
N ASP A 111 9.35 3.93 -9.66
CA ASP A 111 10.63 4.53 -10.05
C ASP A 111 10.87 5.88 -9.36
N LEU A 112 9.85 6.75 -9.28
CA LEU A 112 9.95 8.03 -8.58
C LEU A 112 10.17 7.86 -7.08
N ILE A 113 9.47 6.94 -6.42
CA ILE A 113 9.65 6.61 -5.01
C ILE A 113 11.11 6.22 -4.75
N LYS A 114 11.67 5.36 -5.59
CA LYS A 114 13.08 4.93 -5.48
C LYS A 114 14.06 6.07 -5.77
N ALA A 115 13.79 6.90 -6.77
CA ALA A 115 14.62 8.08 -7.09
C ALA A 115 14.68 9.09 -5.92
N HIS A 116 13.59 9.22 -5.14
CA HIS A 116 13.56 10.02 -3.91
C HIS A 116 14.19 9.32 -2.70
N GLY A 117 14.69 8.08 -2.85
CA GLY A 117 15.37 7.34 -1.79
C GLY A 117 14.45 6.85 -0.67
N TYR A 118 13.16 6.70 -0.93
CA TYR A 118 12.27 6.08 0.05
C TYR A 118 12.46 4.57 0.11
N PRO A 119 12.45 3.97 1.32
CA PRO A 119 12.10 2.57 1.44
C PRO A 119 10.69 2.34 0.90
N MET A 120 10.51 1.27 0.12
CA MET A 120 9.23 0.96 -0.52
C MET A 120 8.80 -0.47 -0.21
N VAL A 121 7.56 -0.63 0.25
CA VAL A 121 6.87 -1.93 0.26
C VAL A 121 5.96 -1.99 -0.95
N MET A 122 6.04 -3.05 -1.74
CA MET A 122 4.98 -3.40 -2.66
C MET A 122 3.94 -4.25 -1.92
N ASN A 123 2.68 -3.82 -1.93
CA ASN A 123 1.58 -4.61 -1.37
C ASN A 123 0.71 -5.19 -2.48
N CYS A 124 0.33 -6.45 -2.34
CA CYS A 124 -0.65 -7.10 -3.21
C CYS A 124 -1.60 -7.97 -2.38
N VAL A 125 -2.90 -7.66 -2.44
CA VAL A 125 -3.92 -8.47 -1.77
C VAL A 125 -4.23 -9.69 -2.63
N MET A 126 -3.99 -10.89 -2.07
CA MET A 126 -4.08 -12.15 -2.77
C MET A 126 -5.49 -12.74 -2.71
N HIS A 127 -5.98 -13.19 -3.84
CA HIS A 127 -7.27 -13.85 -4.01
C HIS A 127 -7.22 -14.83 -5.20
N ARG A 128 -8.31 -15.55 -5.47
CA ARG A 128 -8.41 -16.58 -6.52
C ARG A 128 -7.82 -16.17 -7.86
N HIS A 129 -8.00 -14.91 -8.27
CA HIS A 129 -7.65 -14.48 -9.62
C HIS A 129 -6.16 -14.16 -9.80
N ASN A 130 -5.48 -13.67 -8.76
CA ASN A 130 -4.06 -13.28 -8.84
C ASN A 130 -3.10 -14.28 -8.18
N LEU A 131 -3.59 -15.22 -7.36
CA LEU A 131 -2.76 -16.29 -6.80
C LEU A 131 -1.97 -17.08 -7.87
N PRO A 132 -2.52 -17.41 -9.05
CA PRO A 132 -1.75 -18.06 -10.10
C PRO A 132 -0.57 -17.24 -10.64
N HIS A 133 -0.59 -15.92 -10.41
CA HIS A 133 0.46 -14.98 -10.83
C HIS A 133 1.49 -14.67 -9.74
N ILE A 134 1.45 -15.36 -8.59
CA ILE A 134 2.25 -15.02 -7.41
C ILE A 134 3.75 -14.96 -7.72
N GLY A 135 4.28 -15.84 -8.56
CA GLY A 135 5.67 -15.81 -9.01
C GLY A 135 6.00 -14.51 -9.77
N ALA A 136 5.17 -14.16 -10.74
CA ALA A 136 5.33 -12.92 -11.51
C ALA A 136 5.14 -11.65 -10.66
N ILE A 137 4.31 -11.70 -9.61
CA ILE A 137 4.15 -10.64 -8.64
C ILE A 137 5.43 -10.46 -7.83
N ILE A 138 6.07 -11.55 -7.40
CA ILE A 138 7.36 -11.51 -6.71
C ILE A 138 8.45 -10.96 -7.63
N ASP A 139 8.53 -11.43 -8.87
CA ASP A 139 9.49 -10.94 -9.86
C ASP A 139 9.31 -9.43 -10.10
N MET A 140 8.07 -8.95 -10.22
CA MET A 140 7.77 -7.52 -10.36
C MET A 140 8.24 -6.72 -9.15
N ALA A 141 8.06 -7.23 -7.92
CA ALA A 141 8.53 -6.56 -6.72
C ALA A 141 10.07 -6.41 -6.70
N LEU A 142 10.78 -7.45 -7.14
CA LEU A 142 12.24 -7.42 -7.29
C LEU A 142 12.67 -6.42 -8.38
N GLU A 143 11.98 -6.41 -9.51
CA GLU A 143 12.26 -5.51 -10.65
C GLU A 143 12.10 -4.04 -10.29
N ILE A 144 11.03 -3.65 -9.57
CA ILE A 144 10.82 -2.27 -9.12
C ILE A 144 11.69 -1.88 -7.92
N GLY A 145 12.51 -2.79 -7.41
CA GLY A 145 13.41 -2.54 -6.29
C GLY A 145 12.70 -2.32 -4.95
N ALA A 146 11.57 -2.98 -4.72
CA ALA A 146 10.90 -2.95 -3.43
C ALA A 146 11.76 -3.65 -2.37
N GLU A 147 11.94 -3.01 -1.20
CA GLU A 147 12.65 -3.61 -0.07
C GLU A 147 11.86 -4.75 0.56
N TYR A 148 10.53 -4.64 0.52
CA TYR A 148 9.63 -5.68 1.03
C TYR A 148 8.46 -5.89 0.07
N LEU A 149 7.99 -7.14 0.01
CA LEU A 149 6.74 -7.51 -0.63
C LEU A 149 5.77 -8.06 0.41
N GLU A 150 4.63 -7.40 0.54
CA GLU A 150 3.52 -7.88 1.35
C GLU A 150 2.50 -8.59 0.46
N LEU A 151 2.43 -9.92 0.59
CA LEU A 151 1.39 -10.75 -0.01
C LEU A 151 0.27 -10.94 1.03
N ALA A 152 -0.66 -9.99 1.06
CA ALA A 152 -1.72 -9.95 2.06
C ALA A 152 -2.87 -10.88 1.70
N ASN A 153 -3.36 -11.68 2.65
CA ASN A 153 -4.57 -12.46 2.45
C ASN A 153 -5.81 -11.56 2.41
N THR A 154 -6.72 -11.81 1.46
CA THR A 154 -8.03 -11.15 1.45
C THR A 154 -8.76 -11.40 2.76
N GLN A 155 -9.18 -10.34 3.41
CA GLN A 155 -10.02 -10.41 4.61
C GLN A 155 -11.50 -10.34 4.20
N TYR A 156 -12.26 -11.39 4.55
CA TYR A 156 -13.63 -11.57 4.09
C TYR A 156 -14.64 -10.90 5.03
N TYR A 157 -14.72 -9.56 4.97
CA TYR A 157 -15.79 -8.75 5.54
C TYR A 157 -16.22 -7.65 4.56
N GLY A 158 -17.37 -7.01 4.77
CA GLY A 158 -17.92 -6.00 3.86
C GLY A 158 -18.01 -6.52 2.42
N TRP A 159 -17.50 -5.77 1.46
CA TRP A 159 -17.54 -6.13 0.04
C TRP A 159 -16.82 -7.43 -0.29
N ALA A 160 -15.74 -7.76 0.39
CA ALA A 160 -15.03 -9.02 0.16
C ALA A 160 -15.88 -10.22 0.61
N TRP A 161 -16.68 -10.07 1.69
CA TRP A 161 -17.64 -11.09 2.10
C TRP A 161 -18.78 -11.27 1.10
N GLU A 162 -19.32 -10.18 0.60
CA GLU A 162 -20.38 -10.21 -0.46
C GLU A 162 -19.91 -10.95 -1.71
N ASN A 163 -18.64 -10.77 -2.09
CA ASN A 163 -18.00 -11.34 -3.28
C ASN A 163 -17.14 -12.59 -2.98
N ARG A 164 -17.24 -13.19 -1.80
CA ARG A 164 -16.32 -14.27 -1.38
C ARG A 164 -16.28 -15.47 -2.29
N LEU A 165 -17.40 -15.83 -2.93
CA LEU A 165 -17.46 -16.97 -3.85
C LEU A 165 -16.60 -16.74 -5.10
N ALA A 166 -16.45 -15.49 -5.53
CA ALA A 166 -15.59 -15.12 -6.65
C ALA A 166 -14.13 -14.93 -6.24
N LEU A 167 -13.88 -14.50 -5.00
CA LEU A 167 -12.55 -14.12 -4.53
C LEU A 167 -11.80 -15.23 -3.77
N MET A 168 -12.52 -16.13 -3.11
CA MET A 168 -11.91 -17.16 -2.25
C MET A 168 -11.13 -18.17 -3.10
N PRO A 169 -9.83 -18.35 -2.82
CA PRO A 169 -9.03 -19.35 -3.53
C PRO A 169 -9.41 -20.78 -3.11
N THR A 170 -9.09 -21.73 -3.95
CA THR A 170 -9.16 -23.15 -3.61
C THR A 170 -7.97 -23.57 -2.75
N LEU A 171 -8.10 -24.69 -2.05
CA LEU A 171 -7.00 -25.26 -1.26
C LEU A 171 -5.80 -25.62 -2.15
N GLU A 172 -6.05 -26.07 -3.38
CA GLU A 172 -5.01 -26.36 -4.38
C GLU A 172 -4.24 -25.09 -4.74
N GLN A 173 -4.93 -24.00 -5.10
CA GLN A 173 -4.28 -22.70 -5.39
C GLN A 173 -3.43 -22.20 -4.22
N LEU A 174 -3.88 -22.38 -2.97
CA LEU A 174 -3.12 -21.99 -1.79
C LEU A 174 -1.84 -22.82 -1.63
N ARG A 175 -1.91 -24.15 -1.86
CA ARG A 175 -0.72 -25.03 -1.79
C ARG A 175 0.29 -24.71 -2.89
N ASP A 176 -0.19 -24.46 -4.11
CA ASP A 176 0.67 -24.10 -5.24
C ASP A 176 1.36 -22.77 -4.97
N ALA A 177 0.62 -21.77 -4.48
CA ALA A 177 1.17 -20.47 -4.12
C ALA A 177 2.21 -20.58 -2.99
N GLU A 178 1.95 -21.39 -1.97
CA GLU A 178 2.89 -21.64 -0.88
C GLU A 178 4.19 -22.29 -1.40
N ALA A 179 4.09 -23.26 -2.30
CA ALA A 179 5.25 -23.89 -2.91
C ALA A 179 6.10 -22.89 -3.69
N VAL A 180 5.47 -22.00 -4.47
CA VAL A 180 6.16 -20.93 -5.21
C VAL A 180 6.86 -19.97 -4.25
N VAL A 181 6.18 -19.49 -3.21
CA VAL A 181 6.77 -18.56 -2.21
C VAL A 181 7.96 -19.20 -1.51
N ASN A 182 7.88 -20.48 -1.14
CA ASN A 182 8.96 -21.20 -0.49
C ASN A 182 10.19 -21.40 -1.41
N ASP A 183 9.96 -21.64 -2.71
CA ASP A 183 11.03 -21.68 -3.70
C ASP A 183 11.74 -20.31 -3.81
N TYR A 184 10.99 -19.21 -3.90
CA TYR A 184 11.56 -17.86 -3.91
C TYR A 184 12.34 -17.55 -2.62
N ARG A 185 11.80 -17.89 -1.45
CA ARG A 185 12.52 -17.72 -0.17
C ARG A 185 13.85 -18.46 -0.15
N THR A 186 13.89 -19.66 -0.72
CA THR A 186 15.13 -20.46 -0.80
C THR A 186 16.13 -19.82 -1.75
N ARG A 187 15.69 -19.29 -2.90
CA ARG A 187 16.57 -18.68 -3.92
C ARG A 187 17.05 -17.28 -3.54
N ILE A 188 16.19 -16.46 -2.96
CA ILE A 188 16.51 -15.06 -2.64
C ILE A 188 17.20 -14.95 -1.28
N GLY A 189 16.98 -15.92 -0.40
CA GLY A 189 17.42 -15.86 1.00
C GLY A 189 16.56 -14.89 1.82
N SER A 190 16.96 -14.69 3.07
CA SER A 190 16.40 -13.64 3.92
C SER A 190 17.11 -12.32 3.60
N ARG A 191 16.70 -11.68 2.50
CA ARG A 191 17.10 -10.30 2.19
C ARG A 191 16.23 -9.33 2.92
#